data_aafdcffc8fc557efb93c5935c69ffd0d
#
_entry.id   aafdcffc8fc557efb93c5935c69ffd0d
#
_cell.length_a   1.000
_cell.length_b   1.000
_cell.length_c   1.000
_cell.angle_alpha   90.00
_cell.angle_beta   90.00
_cell.angle_gamma   90.00
#
_symmetry.space_group_name_H-M   'P 1'
#
loop_
_entity.id
_entity.type
_entity.pdbx_description
1 polymer ?
#
loop_
_entity_poly.entity_id
_entity_poly.type
_entity_poly.pdbx_seq_one_letter_code
_entity_poly.pdbx_strand_id
1 'polypeptide(L)'
;TLAVPGLLFMLAGVLTLVLEKRKKGRCTAMTMGTIVRYSFANRTPSPVASYTVGGVSYEKKRRFRGVVEVRRKLSPKDWTEESQSCYISENDVLHIRGGAVLNLRAMAESLYPMGSSIPVWYDPEEPRRAYVERVPAKGSIVGWVFIWVGLGLAALGTLMSFVL
;
A
#
# COMPACT_ATOMS: atom_id res chain seq x y z
N THR A 1 12.81 27.89 21.71
CA THR A 1 11.43 28.18 21.19
C THR A 1 10.93 26.98 20.38
N LEU A 2 9.81 26.36 20.82
CA LEU A 2 9.19 25.19 20.18
C LEU A 2 8.56 25.51 18.80
N ALA A 3 8.46 26.78 18.43
CA ALA A 3 7.90 27.21 17.15
C ALA A 3 8.74 26.77 15.93
N VAL A 4 10.07 26.78 16.05
CA VAL A 4 10.98 26.41 14.96
C VAL A 4 10.85 24.92 14.59
N PRO A 5 10.93 23.95 15.54
CA PRO A 5 10.70 22.55 15.21
C PRO A 5 9.29 22.28 14.67
N GLY A 6 8.25 22.98 15.17
CA GLY A 6 6.89 22.86 14.64
C GLY A 6 6.81 23.22 13.14
N LEU A 7 7.47 24.28 12.74
CA LEU A 7 7.51 24.72 11.33
C LEU A 7 8.27 23.72 10.44
N LEU A 8 9.37 23.13 10.95
CA LEU A 8 10.11 22.09 10.22
C LEU A 8 9.27 20.84 10.00
N PHE A 9 8.50 20.40 11.00
CA PHE A 9 7.58 19.28 10.85
C PHE A 9 6.49 19.55 9.81
N MET A 10 5.92 20.76 9.79
CA MET A 10 4.94 21.14 8.77
C MET A 10 5.55 21.10 7.36
N LEU A 11 6.75 21.67 7.18
CA LEU A 11 7.44 21.65 5.89
C LEU A 11 7.73 20.22 5.43
N ALA A 12 8.21 19.35 6.32
CA ALA A 12 8.42 17.94 6.02
C ALA A 12 7.12 17.24 5.61
N GLY A 13 6.00 17.53 6.29
CA GLY A 13 4.68 16.99 5.96
C GLY A 13 4.21 17.43 4.56
N VAL A 14 4.32 18.72 4.24
CA VAL A 14 3.96 19.24 2.91
C VAL A 14 4.85 18.63 1.84
N LEU A 15 6.16 18.55 2.08
CA LEU A 15 7.12 17.96 1.12
C LEU A 15 6.78 16.50 0.82
N THR A 16 6.48 15.70 1.85
CA THR A 16 6.09 14.29 1.67
C THR A 16 4.83 14.16 0.83
N LEU A 17 3.80 14.98 1.08
CA LEU A 17 2.55 14.97 0.30
C LEU A 17 2.79 15.36 -1.16
N VAL A 18 3.60 16.39 -1.41
CA VAL A 18 3.93 16.85 -2.78
C VAL A 18 4.72 15.78 -3.54
N LEU A 19 5.73 15.17 -2.90
CA LEU A 19 6.54 14.12 -3.53
C LEU A 19 5.70 12.87 -3.84
N GLU A 20 4.82 12.46 -2.95
CA GLU A 20 3.91 11.34 -3.21
C GLU A 20 2.91 11.64 -4.34
N LYS A 21 2.34 12.85 -4.36
CA LYS A 21 1.43 13.28 -5.44
C LYS A 21 2.14 13.26 -6.79
N ARG A 22 3.38 13.76 -6.85
CA ARG A 22 4.20 13.74 -8.08
C ARG A 22 4.50 12.31 -8.54
N LYS A 23 4.92 11.42 -7.65
CA LYS A 23 5.21 10.01 -7.98
C LYS A 23 3.99 9.27 -8.51
N LYS A 24 2.82 9.48 -7.92
CA LYS A 24 1.57 8.83 -8.34
C LYS A 24 1.02 9.43 -9.65
N GLY A 25 1.16 10.72 -9.83
CA GLY A 25 0.68 11.42 -11.03
C GLY A 25 1.45 11.11 -12.30
N ARG A 26 2.63 10.50 -12.22
CA ARG A 26 3.43 10.09 -13.37
C ARG A 26 2.99 8.78 -14.02
N CYS A 27 2.36 7.89 -13.27
CA CYS A 27 1.87 6.61 -13.80
C CYS A 27 0.56 6.81 -14.55
N THR A 28 0.65 7.31 -15.78
CA THR A 28 -0.48 7.67 -16.64
C THR A 28 -0.76 6.67 -17.74
N ALA A 29 0.23 5.86 -18.13
CA ALA A 29 0.08 4.82 -19.13
C ALA A 29 -0.33 3.50 -18.50
N MET A 30 -1.09 2.69 -19.21
CA MET A 30 -1.57 1.38 -18.78
C MET A 30 -1.15 0.32 -19.80
N THR A 31 -0.77 -0.84 -19.29
CA THR A 31 -0.54 -2.06 -20.08
C THR A 31 -1.11 -3.27 -19.33
N MET A 32 -1.33 -4.37 -20.04
CA MET A 32 -1.71 -5.63 -19.42
C MET A 32 -0.45 -6.41 -19.06
N GLY A 33 -0.35 -6.81 -17.81
CA GLY A 33 0.68 -7.72 -17.31
C GLY A 33 0.11 -9.09 -17.06
N THR A 34 0.98 -10.09 -16.88
CA THR A 34 0.64 -11.47 -16.54
C THR A 34 1.20 -11.82 -15.18
N ILE A 35 0.43 -12.49 -14.33
CA ILE A 35 0.88 -12.95 -13.02
C ILE A 35 1.85 -14.12 -13.18
N VAL A 36 3.09 -13.93 -12.78
CA VAL A 36 4.18 -14.90 -12.95
C VAL A 36 4.58 -15.58 -11.65
N ARG A 37 4.34 -14.97 -10.52
CA ARG A 37 4.68 -15.55 -9.21
C ARG A 37 3.96 -14.81 -8.07
N TYR A 38 4.04 -15.36 -6.86
CA TYR A 38 3.55 -14.74 -5.63
C TYR A 38 4.70 -14.36 -4.71
N SER A 39 4.51 -13.28 -3.96
CA SER A 39 5.40 -12.85 -2.90
C SER A 39 4.65 -12.89 -1.58
N PHE A 40 5.23 -13.53 -0.56
CA PHE A 40 4.62 -13.70 0.76
C PHE A 40 5.30 -12.85 1.85
N ALA A 41 5.94 -11.75 1.44
CA ALA A 41 6.57 -10.83 2.39
C ALA A 41 5.54 -10.30 3.39
N ASN A 42 5.92 -10.30 4.68
CA ASN A 42 5.06 -9.91 5.80
C ASN A 42 3.74 -10.71 5.85
N ARG A 43 3.77 -11.99 5.49
CA ARG A 43 2.59 -12.89 5.46
C ARG A 43 1.46 -12.38 4.55
N THR A 44 1.78 -11.52 3.59
CA THR A 44 0.81 -10.96 2.65
C THR A 44 0.91 -11.68 1.31
N PRO A 45 -0.13 -12.38 0.85
CA PRO A 45 -0.16 -13.04 -0.44
C PRO A 45 -0.32 -11.99 -1.55
N SER A 46 0.79 -11.56 -2.12
CA SER A 46 0.82 -10.50 -3.13
C SER A 46 1.26 -11.05 -4.48
N PRO A 47 0.49 -10.86 -5.56
CA PRO A 47 0.90 -11.26 -6.90
C PRO A 47 2.02 -10.36 -7.42
N VAL A 48 2.88 -10.95 -8.24
CA VAL A 48 3.91 -10.26 -9.02
C VAL A 48 3.54 -10.39 -10.48
N ALA A 49 3.28 -9.25 -11.12
CA ALA A 49 2.97 -9.19 -12.54
C ALA A 49 4.22 -8.88 -13.35
N SER A 50 4.39 -9.60 -14.46
CA SER A 50 5.33 -9.27 -15.52
C SER A 50 4.60 -8.50 -16.61
N TYR A 51 5.19 -7.42 -17.10
CA TYR A 51 4.64 -6.58 -18.16
C TYR A 51 5.76 -6.08 -19.08
N THR A 52 5.45 -5.81 -20.34
CA THR A 52 6.43 -5.38 -21.33
C THR A 52 6.10 -3.98 -21.81
N VAL A 53 7.12 -3.12 -21.85
CA VAL A 53 7.04 -1.76 -22.38
C VAL A 53 8.26 -1.52 -23.27
N GLY A 54 8.02 -1.11 -24.53
CA GLY A 54 9.10 -0.86 -25.49
C GLY A 54 10.02 -2.07 -25.76
N GLY A 55 9.47 -3.30 -25.67
CA GLY A 55 10.25 -4.54 -25.86
C GLY A 55 11.04 -5.00 -24.63
N VAL A 56 11.03 -4.24 -23.54
CA VAL A 56 11.69 -4.59 -22.27
C VAL A 56 10.67 -5.12 -21.27
N SER A 57 10.98 -6.27 -20.67
CA SER A 57 10.12 -6.89 -19.64
C SER A 57 10.48 -6.39 -18.25
N TYR A 58 9.45 -6.09 -17.47
CA TYR A 58 9.54 -5.61 -16.11
C TYR A 58 8.65 -6.44 -15.18
N GLU A 59 9.06 -6.57 -13.92
CA GLU A 59 8.24 -7.20 -12.90
C GLU A 59 7.83 -6.19 -11.83
N LYS A 60 6.58 -6.25 -11.40
CA LYS A 60 6.08 -5.43 -10.31
C LYS A 60 5.17 -6.22 -9.38
N LYS A 61 5.45 -6.10 -8.07
CA LYS A 61 4.62 -6.65 -7.01
C LYS A 61 3.43 -5.74 -6.77
N ARG A 62 2.23 -6.33 -6.67
CA ARG A 62 1.04 -5.62 -6.19
C ARG A 62 1.21 -5.24 -4.73
N ARG A 63 0.80 -4.02 -4.40
CA ARG A 63 0.78 -3.51 -3.04
C ARG A 63 -0.66 -3.19 -2.65
N PHE A 64 -1.10 -3.71 -1.52
CA PHE A 64 -2.37 -3.36 -0.91
C PHE A 64 -2.21 -2.09 -0.08
N ARG A 65 -3.28 -1.33 0.08
CA ARG A 65 -3.30 -0.15 0.95
C ARG A 65 -3.16 -0.53 2.42
N GLY A 66 -3.70 -1.67 2.80
CA GLY A 66 -3.62 -2.23 4.13
C GLY A 66 -3.87 -3.73 4.11
N VAL A 67 -3.53 -4.39 5.21
CA VAL A 67 -3.82 -5.81 5.42
C VAL A 67 -4.45 -5.95 6.79
N VAL A 68 -5.62 -6.57 6.85
CA VAL A 68 -6.34 -6.90 8.07
C VAL A 68 -6.37 -8.41 8.23
N GLU A 69 -5.69 -8.93 9.22
CA GLU A 69 -5.68 -10.35 9.56
C GLU A 69 -6.63 -10.57 10.75
N VAL A 70 -7.70 -11.31 10.53
CA VAL A 70 -8.64 -11.70 11.58
C VAL A 70 -8.38 -13.15 11.93
N ARG A 71 -7.78 -13.38 13.09
CA ARG A 71 -7.55 -14.73 13.63
C ARG A 71 -8.73 -15.17 14.46
N ARG A 72 -9.34 -16.29 14.11
CA ARG A 72 -10.32 -16.94 14.98
C ARG A 72 -9.58 -17.74 16.06
N LYS A 73 -10.10 -17.71 17.29
CA LYS A 73 -9.69 -18.66 18.34
C LYS A 73 -9.98 -20.07 17.83
N LEU A 74 -8.95 -20.91 17.83
CA LEU A 74 -9.00 -22.25 17.30
C LEU A 74 -10.03 -23.11 18.05
N SER A 75 -11.06 -23.53 17.33
CA SER A 75 -11.77 -24.78 17.61
C SER A 75 -11.13 -25.90 16.77
N PRO A 76 -11.06 -27.15 17.24
CA PRO A 76 -10.51 -28.25 16.46
C PRO A 76 -11.18 -28.46 15.08
N LYS A 77 -12.42 -27.99 14.90
CA LYS A 77 -13.15 -27.98 13.63
C LYS A 77 -12.70 -26.90 12.64
N ASP A 78 -11.94 -25.88 13.07
CA ASP A 78 -11.54 -24.76 12.22
C ASP A 78 -10.20 -24.98 11.50
N TRP A 79 -9.69 -26.20 11.50
CA TRP A 79 -8.41 -26.54 10.86
C TRP A 79 -8.57 -26.88 9.36
N THR A 80 -9.80 -26.92 8.86
CA THR A 80 -10.09 -27.16 7.45
C THR A 80 -9.81 -25.92 6.60
N GLU A 81 -9.32 -26.14 5.37
CA GLU A 81 -9.08 -25.06 4.40
C GLU A 81 -10.35 -24.28 4.07
N GLU A 82 -11.53 -24.86 4.24
CA GLU A 82 -12.86 -24.25 4.03
C GLU A 82 -13.14 -23.09 5.00
N SER A 83 -12.47 -23.04 6.16
CA SER A 83 -12.64 -21.93 7.11
C SER A 83 -11.76 -20.71 6.79
N GLN A 84 -10.87 -20.83 5.81
CA GLN A 84 -9.94 -19.79 5.39
C GLN A 84 -10.53 -19.01 4.23
N SER A 85 -10.53 -17.70 4.33
CA SER A 85 -11.00 -16.83 3.25
C SER A 85 -10.13 -15.58 3.14
N CYS A 86 -9.97 -15.09 1.92
CA CYS A 86 -9.37 -13.79 1.68
C CYS A 86 -10.18 -13.03 0.63
N TYR A 87 -10.29 -11.73 0.83
CA TYR A 87 -10.94 -10.84 -0.12
C TYR A 87 -10.33 -9.44 -0.04
N ILE A 88 -10.54 -8.66 -1.08
CA ILE A 88 -10.06 -7.28 -1.17
C ILE A 88 -11.29 -6.39 -1.06
N SER A 89 -11.25 -5.43 -0.12
CA SER A 89 -12.31 -4.44 0.01
C SER A 89 -12.19 -3.35 -1.06
N GLU A 90 -13.25 -2.56 -1.25
CA GLU A 90 -13.28 -1.41 -2.18
C GLU A 90 -12.16 -0.39 -1.92
N ASN A 91 -11.71 -0.29 -0.68
CA ASN A 91 -10.62 0.59 -0.26
C ASN A 91 -9.21 0.01 -0.48
N ASP A 92 -9.10 -1.09 -1.23
CA ASP A 92 -7.84 -1.79 -1.51
C ASP A 92 -7.15 -2.33 -0.25
N VAL A 93 -7.95 -2.77 0.74
CA VAL A 93 -7.49 -3.45 1.94
C VAL A 93 -7.69 -4.96 1.77
N LEU A 94 -6.62 -5.72 1.95
CA LEU A 94 -6.66 -7.17 1.93
C LEU A 94 -7.14 -7.69 3.29
N HIS A 95 -8.26 -8.39 3.31
CA HIS A 95 -8.78 -9.07 4.48
C HIS A 95 -8.43 -10.55 4.42
N ILE A 96 -7.73 -11.03 5.44
CA ILE A 96 -7.34 -12.43 5.61
C ILE A 96 -8.06 -12.98 6.84
N ARG A 97 -8.86 -14.02 6.66
CA ARG A 97 -9.52 -14.73 7.76
C ARG A 97 -9.02 -16.16 7.78
N GLY A 98 -8.67 -16.65 8.97
CA GLY A 98 -8.25 -18.03 9.11
C GLY A 98 -7.77 -18.37 10.51
N GLY A 99 -7.33 -19.63 10.68
CA GLY A 99 -6.79 -20.14 11.93
C GLY A 99 -5.31 -19.82 12.15
N ALA A 100 -4.65 -20.64 12.96
CA ALA A 100 -3.22 -20.48 13.25
C ALA A 100 -2.33 -20.76 12.03
N VAL A 101 -2.76 -21.66 11.16
CA VAL A 101 -2.06 -22.00 9.92
C VAL A 101 -2.86 -21.46 8.74
N LEU A 102 -2.23 -20.61 7.92
CA LEU A 102 -2.83 -20.01 6.74
C LEU A 102 -2.16 -20.60 5.49
N ASN A 103 -2.96 -21.11 4.57
CA ASN A 103 -2.49 -21.47 3.24
C ASN A 103 -2.46 -20.21 2.34
N LEU A 104 -1.42 -19.40 2.52
CA LEU A 104 -1.25 -18.14 1.79
C LEU A 104 -1.15 -18.32 0.28
N ARG A 105 -0.68 -19.50 -0.18
CA ARG A 105 -0.58 -19.80 -1.61
C ARG A 105 -1.95 -20.03 -2.21
N ALA A 106 -2.79 -20.85 -1.59
CA ALA A 106 -4.15 -21.09 -2.04
C ALA A 106 -4.96 -19.77 -2.03
N MET A 107 -4.77 -18.94 -1.02
CA MET A 107 -5.38 -17.58 -0.95
C MET A 107 -4.90 -16.68 -2.10
N ALA A 108 -3.61 -16.69 -2.43
CA ALA A 108 -3.08 -15.93 -3.56
C ALA A 108 -3.68 -16.40 -4.88
N GLU A 109 -3.78 -17.70 -5.09
CA GLU A 109 -4.34 -18.32 -6.31
C GLU A 109 -5.84 -18.05 -6.46
N SER A 110 -6.59 -18.02 -5.35
CA SER A 110 -8.03 -17.72 -5.39
C SER A 110 -8.32 -16.26 -5.77
N LEU A 111 -7.46 -15.32 -5.34
CA LEU A 111 -7.60 -13.91 -5.68
C LEU A 111 -7.01 -13.57 -7.06
N TYR A 112 -5.89 -14.18 -7.38
CA TYR A 112 -5.08 -13.87 -8.56
C TYR A 112 -4.52 -15.17 -9.14
N PRO A 113 -5.26 -15.88 -10.00
CA PRO A 113 -4.77 -17.11 -10.62
C PRO A 113 -3.47 -16.90 -11.38
N MET A 114 -2.55 -17.87 -11.28
CA MET A 114 -1.28 -17.83 -12.01
C MET A 114 -1.55 -17.74 -13.52
N GLY A 115 -0.79 -16.89 -14.24
CA GLY A 115 -0.97 -16.66 -15.67
C GLY A 115 -2.14 -15.75 -16.03
N SER A 116 -2.96 -15.30 -15.06
CA SER A 116 -4.05 -14.37 -15.36
C SER A 116 -3.53 -12.97 -15.70
N SER A 117 -4.30 -12.26 -16.51
CA SER A 117 -4.00 -10.90 -16.96
C SER A 117 -4.41 -9.89 -15.90
N ILE A 118 -3.57 -8.89 -15.67
CA ILE A 118 -3.82 -7.84 -14.68
C ILE A 118 -3.37 -6.47 -15.21
N PRO A 119 -4.16 -5.39 -15.03
CA PRO A 119 -3.74 -4.07 -15.50
C PRO A 119 -2.58 -3.53 -14.68
N VAL A 120 -1.58 -2.96 -15.36
CA VAL A 120 -0.40 -2.34 -14.78
C VAL A 120 -0.32 -0.89 -15.26
N TRP A 121 -0.34 0.02 -14.31
CA TRP A 121 -0.17 1.45 -14.56
C TRP A 121 1.30 1.82 -14.38
N TYR A 122 1.91 2.43 -15.37
CA TYR A 122 3.33 2.74 -15.36
C TYR A 122 3.62 4.19 -15.79
N ASP A 123 4.81 4.65 -15.42
CA ASP A 123 5.35 5.94 -15.83
C ASP A 123 5.97 5.78 -17.23
N PRO A 124 5.50 6.51 -18.28
CA PRO A 124 6.06 6.41 -19.63
C PRO A 124 7.55 6.76 -19.71
N GLU A 125 8.03 7.68 -18.86
CA GLU A 125 9.43 8.09 -18.83
C GLU A 125 10.32 7.07 -18.07
N GLU A 126 9.73 6.38 -17.08
CA GLU A 126 10.43 5.38 -16.28
C GLU A 126 9.54 4.16 -16.03
N PRO A 127 9.47 3.19 -16.96
CA PRO A 127 8.56 2.04 -16.87
C PRO A 127 8.74 1.15 -15.63
N ARG A 128 9.90 1.19 -14.98
CA ARG A 128 10.13 0.52 -13.67
C ARG A 128 9.23 1.07 -12.56
N ARG A 129 8.76 2.32 -12.69
CA ARG A 129 7.77 2.91 -11.80
C ARG A 129 6.39 2.51 -12.24
N ALA A 130 5.83 1.52 -11.57
CA ALA A 130 4.53 0.99 -11.92
C ALA A 130 3.73 0.60 -10.69
N TYR A 131 2.41 0.54 -10.86
CA TYR A 131 1.43 0.04 -9.91
C TYR A 131 0.59 -1.04 -10.57
N VAL A 132 0.46 -2.18 -9.90
CA VAL A 132 -0.32 -3.31 -10.40
C VAL A 132 -1.77 -3.13 -9.97
N GLU A 133 -2.70 -3.28 -10.90
CA GLU A 133 -4.14 -3.22 -10.80
C GLU A 133 -4.69 -1.82 -10.45
N ARG A 134 -4.15 -1.13 -9.49
CA ARG A 134 -4.68 0.15 -9.05
C ARG A 134 -3.56 1.11 -8.63
N VAL A 135 -3.63 2.33 -9.11
CA VAL A 135 -2.79 3.41 -8.59
C VAL A 135 -3.28 3.73 -7.17
N PRO A 136 -2.42 3.74 -6.14
CA PRO A 136 -2.83 4.03 -4.79
C PRO A 136 -3.55 5.38 -4.69
N ALA A 137 -4.66 5.41 -3.94
CA ALA A 137 -5.45 6.62 -3.75
C ALA A 137 -4.59 7.80 -3.26
N LYS A 138 -4.96 9.00 -3.66
CA LYS A 138 -4.31 10.25 -3.23
C LYS A 138 -4.44 10.40 -1.71
N GLY A 139 -3.32 10.64 -1.03
CA GLY A 139 -3.27 10.99 0.38
C GLY A 139 -2.46 9.99 1.22
N SER A 140 -1.35 10.46 1.74
CA SER A 140 -0.58 9.78 2.78
C SER A 140 -1.07 10.24 4.14
N ILE A 141 -1.51 9.31 4.97
CA ILE A 141 -1.85 9.59 6.37
C ILE A 141 -0.62 10.18 7.08
N VAL A 142 0.58 9.71 6.73
CA VAL A 142 1.84 10.16 7.32
C VAL A 142 2.06 11.66 7.09
N GLY A 143 1.86 12.16 5.86
CA GLY A 143 2.00 13.60 5.57
C GLY A 143 1.03 14.46 6.39
N TRP A 144 -0.22 14.03 6.53
CA TRP A 144 -1.21 14.72 7.36
C TRP A 144 -0.85 14.71 8.85
N VAL A 145 -0.35 13.59 9.37
CA VAL A 145 0.12 13.50 10.78
C VAL A 145 1.23 14.51 11.03
N PHE A 146 2.23 14.60 10.15
CA PHE A 146 3.31 15.58 10.29
C PHE A 146 2.81 17.03 10.29
N ILE A 147 1.81 17.35 9.46
CA ILE A 147 1.22 18.68 9.43
C ILE A 147 0.51 19.01 10.75
N TRP A 148 -0.32 18.09 11.26
CA TRP A 148 -1.06 18.30 12.50
C TRP A 148 -0.15 18.38 13.73
N VAL A 149 0.87 17.53 13.82
CA VAL A 149 1.88 17.58 14.89
C VAL A 149 2.67 18.87 14.83
N GLY A 150 3.09 19.30 13.63
CA GLY A 150 3.80 20.55 13.44
C GLY A 150 2.98 21.76 13.84
N LEU A 151 1.68 21.79 13.50
CA LEU A 151 0.75 22.84 13.88
C LEU A 151 0.57 22.92 15.40
N GLY A 152 0.40 21.77 16.05
CA GLY A 152 0.28 21.69 17.52
C GLY A 152 1.52 22.20 18.24
N LEU A 153 2.72 21.84 17.78
CA LEU A 153 3.99 22.32 18.35
C LEU A 153 4.19 23.82 18.14
N ALA A 154 3.83 24.34 16.97
CA ALA A 154 3.91 25.77 16.66
C ALA A 154 2.95 26.59 17.55
N ALA A 155 1.72 26.12 17.73
CA ALA A 155 0.73 26.77 18.60
C ALA A 155 1.18 26.80 20.07
N LEU A 156 1.69 25.68 20.59
CA LEU A 156 2.24 25.62 21.94
C LEU A 156 3.44 26.56 22.13
N GLY A 157 4.33 26.61 21.13
CA GLY A 157 5.50 27.49 21.17
C GLY A 157 5.15 28.98 21.18
N THR A 158 4.12 29.37 20.44
CA THR A 158 3.62 30.75 20.45
C THR A 158 2.92 31.10 21.76
N LEU A 159 2.10 30.19 22.28
CA LEU A 159 1.42 30.41 23.57
C LEU A 159 2.44 30.59 24.72
N MET A 160 3.50 29.76 24.77
CA MET A 160 4.55 29.89 25.78
C MET A 160 5.34 31.19 25.66
N SER A 161 5.47 31.76 24.46
CA SER A 161 6.16 33.05 24.28
C SER A 161 5.31 34.28 24.69
N PHE A 162 3.98 34.10 24.86
CA PHE A 162 3.09 35.16 25.37
C PHE A 162 2.91 35.10 26.90
N VAL A 163 3.24 33.95 27.55
CA VAL A 163 3.07 33.75 28.99
C VAL A 163 4.36 34.01 29.77
N LEU A 164 5.50 33.97 29.10
CA LEU A 164 6.84 34.31 29.64
C LEU A 164 7.27 35.71 29.25
#